data_5a63181f57f0b71ae721ea91992f3481
#
_entry.id   5a63181f57f0b71ae721ea91992f3481
#
_cell.length_a   1.000
_cell.length_b   1.000
_cell.length_c   1.000
_cell.angle_alpha   90.00
_cell.angle_beta   90.00
_cell.angle_gamma   90.00
#
_symmetry.space_group_name_H-M   'P 1'
#
loop_
_entity.id
_entity.type
_entity.pdbx_description
1 polymer ?
#
loop_
_entity_poly.entity_id
_entity_poly.type
_entity_poly.pdbx_seq_one_letter_code
_entity_poly.pdbx_strand_id
1 'polypeptide(L)'
;MKKRMLVVFPVLLLFPTLVLAAGDYVYDISLISEKAELILEPINLLIAILAAVFAVKLAALSQGGELEKTWNMIAIVAVIFAILEAYGTLKGLMLVHVGGLGDILELIFGLILLYTVYKTRKTLLQKMLGK
;
A
#
# COMPACT_ATOMS: atom_id res chain seq x y z
N MET A 1 2.86 -24.22 -10.50
CA MET A 1 2.77 -22.83 -10.03
C MET A 1 4.11 -22.17 -9.65
N LYS A 2 5.16 -22.89 -9.30
CA LYS A 2 6.46 -22.30 -8.88
C LYS A 2 7.23 -21.50 -9.96
N LYS A 3 7.07 -21.82 -11.25
CA LYS A 3 7.83 -21.15 -12.33
C LYS A 3 7.32 -19.75 -12.70
N ARG A 4 6.04 -19.42 -12.46
CA ARG A 4 5.47 -18.10 -12.83
C ARG A 4 5.80 -17.00 -11.81
N MET A 5 5.99 -17.34 -10.54
CA MET A 5 6.42 -16.37 -9.51
C MET A 5 7.87 -15.90 -9.68
N LEU A 6 8.72 -16.74 -10.29
CA LEU A 6 10.14 -16.43 -10.46
C LEU A 6 10.38 -15.34 -11.52
N VAL A 7 9.41 -15.12 -12.44
CA VAL A 7 9.53 -14.13 -13.52
C VAL A 7 9.01 -12.76 -13.10
N VAL A 8 8.02 -12.70 -12.19
CA VAL A 8 7.41 -11.44 -11.73
C VAL A 8 8.35 -10.65 -10.82
N PHE A 9 9.17 -11.33 -10.02
CA PHE A 9 10.07 -10.68 -9.06
C PHE A 9 11.21 -9.88 -9.75
N PRO A 10 11.93 -10.40 -10.76
CA PRO A 10 12.93 -9.61 -11.47
C PRO A 10 12.33 -8.47 -12.31
N VAL A 11 11.10 -8.61 -12.83
CA VAL A 11 10.41 -7.52 -13.55
C VAL A 11 10.08 -6.36 -12.61
N LEU A 12 9.64 -6.63 -11.38
CA LEU A 12 9.39 -5.61 -10.35
C LEU A 12 10.68 -4.90 -9.89
N LEU A 13 11.83 -5.59 -9.89
CA LEU A 13 13.13 -5.00 -9.55
C LEU A 13 13.76 -4.23 -10.73
N LEU A 14 13.42 -4.57 -11.98
CA LEU A 14 13.91 -3.86 -13.16
C LEU A 14 13.21 -2.51 -13.35
N PHE A 15 11.99 -2.32 -12.81
CA PHE A 15 11.23 -1.09 -12.97
C PHE A 15 11.95 0.15 -12.38
N PRO A 16 12.43 0.13 -11.11
CA PRO A 16 13.17 1.27 -10.56
C PRO A 16 14.53 1.50 -11.23
N THR A 17 15.20 0.44 -11.69
CA THR A 17 16.49 0.61 -12.41
C THR A 17 16.29 1.18 -13.81
N LEU A 18 15.17 0.90 -14.46
CA LEU A 18 14.81 1.48 -15.75
C LEU A 18 14.46 2.97 -15.62
N VAL A 19 13.79 3.34 -14.52
CA VAL A 19 13.48 4.75 -14.20
C VAL A 19 14.75 5.53 -13.87
N LEU A 20 15.71 4.94 -13.15
CA LEU A 20 17.01 5.56 -12.86
C LEU A 20 17.91 5.70 -14.11
N ALA A 21 17.80 4.77 -15.08
CA ALA A 21 18.56 4.81 -16.32
C ALA A 21 17.95 5.77 -17.36
N ALA A 22 16.66 6.09 -17.26
CA ALA A 22 15.95 7.04 -18.12
C ALA A 22 16.18 8.52 -17.75
N GLY A 23 17.14 8.79 -16.91
CA GLY A 23 17.47 9.98 -16.12
C GLY A 23 17.42 11.38 -16.74
N ASP A 24 17.03 11.60 -18.00
CA ASP A 24 16.84 12.95 -18.56
C ASP A 24 15.69 13.06 -19.58
N TYR A 25 14.96 12.00 -19.84
CA TYR A 25 13.82 12.01 -20.74
C TYR A 25 12.51 11.79 -19.95
N VAL A 26 12.13 12.76 -19.13
CA VAL A 26 10.79 12.81 -18.56
C VAL A 26 9.84 13.18 -19.69
N TYR A 27 9.31 12.20 -20.38
CA TYR A 27 8.08 12.40 -21.14
C TYR A 27 6.97 12.61 -20.13
N ASP A 28 6.47 13.83 -20.07
CA ASP A 28 5.31 14.20 -19.26
C ASP A 28 4.06 13.58 -19.91
N ILE A 29 3.92 12.25 -19.73
CA ILE A 29 2.75 11.50 -20.19
C ILE A 29 1.72 11.58 -19.08
N SER A 30 0.94 12.65 -19.04
CA SER A 30 -0.24 12.70 -18.20
C SER A 30 -1.33 11.80 -18.80
N LEU A 31 -1.56 10.63 -18.19
CA LEU A 31 -2.65 9.70 -18.57
C LEU A 31 -4.02 10.29 -18.27
N ILE A 32 -4.09 11.27 -17.40
CA ILE A 32 -5.32 11.88 -16.89
C ILE A 32 -5.15 13.41 -16.91
N SER A 33 -6.23 14.13 -17.20
CA SER A 33 -6.19 15.61 -17.13
C SER A 33 -6.06 16.05 -15.66
N GLU A 34 -5.41 17.20 -15.41
CA GLU A 34 -5.29 17.80 -14.07
C GLU A 34 -6.64 17.90 -13.33
N LYS A 35 -7.72 18.18 -14.08
CA LYS A 35 -9.08 18.24 -13.50
C LYS A 35 -9.59 16.86 -13.02
N ALA A 36 -9.25 15.79 -13.73
CA ALA A 36 -9.60 14.44 -13.32
C ALA A 36 -8.78 14.00 -12.09
N GLU A 37 -7.52 14.39 -12.01
CA GLU A 37 -6.65 14.13 -10.87
C GLU A 37 -7.19 14.77 -9.59
N LEU A 38 -7.61 16.04 -9.66
CA LEU A 38 -8.24 16.77 -8.54
C LEU A 38 -9.53 16.09 -8.01
N ILE A 39 -10.23 15.33 -8.84
CA ILE A 39 -11.44 14.59 -8.44
C ILE A 39 -11.08 13.21 -7.90
N LEU A 40 -10.09 12.55 -8.50
CA LEU A 40 -9.69 11.20 -8.12
C LEU A 40 -9.02 11.13 -6.74
N GLU A 41 -8.20 12.13 -6.39
CA GLU A 41 -7.54 12.18 -5.09
C GLU A 41 -8.51 12.12 -3.90
N PRO A 42 -9.56 12.98 -3.81
CA PRO A 42 -10.55 12.88 -2.73
C PRO A 42 -11.34 11.56 -2.74
N ILE A 43 -11.60 10.98 -3.91
CA ILE A 43 -12.27 9.69 -4.05
C ILE A 43 -11.38 8.58 -3.48
N ASN A 44 -10.09 8.57 -3.80
CA ASN A 44 -9.13 7.61 -3.28
C ASN A 44 -9.03 7.71 -1.76
N LEU A 45 -8.96 8.93 -1.21
CA LEU A 45 -8.97 9.17 0.22
C LEU A 45 -10.23 8.60 0.88
N LEU A 46 -11.41 8.84 0.30
CA LEU A 46 -12.66 8.30 0.83
C LEU A 46 -12.65 6.77 0.85
N ILE A 47 -12.21 6.14 -0.24
CA ILE A 47 -12.09 4.68 -0.34
C ILE A 47 -11.09 4.16 0.70
N ALA A 48 -9.94 4.81 0.87
CA ALA A 48 -8.93 4.42 1.84
C ALA A 48 -9.45 4.52 3.30
N ILE A 49 -10.18 5.57 3.63
CA ILE A 49 -10.84 5.73 4.95
C ILE A 49 -11.87 4.63 5.19
N LEU A 50 -12.73 4.35 4.22
CA LEU A 50 -13.72 3.28 4.32
C LEU A 50 -13.05 1.92 4.50
N ALA A 51 -12.01 1.63 3.73
CA ALA A 51 -11.24 0.40 3.85
C ALA A 51 -10.60 0.26 5.25
N ALA A 52 -10.03 1.35 5.79
CA ALA A 52 -9.46 1.36 7.14
C ALA A 52 -10.54 1.10 8.21
N VAL A 53 -11.69 1.75 8.12
CA VAL A 53 -12.82 1.54 9.06
C VAL A 53 -13.29 0.08 9.01
N PHE A 54 -13.46 -0.50 7.83
CA PHE A 54 -13.87 -1.90 7.70
C PHE A 54 -12.80 -2.86 8.24
N ALA A 55 -11.52 -2.61 7.96
CA ALA A 55 -10.42 -3.43 8.46
C ALA A 55 -10.34 -3.40 9.99
N VAL A 56 -10.51 -2.24 10.62
CA VAL A 56 -10.55 -2.09 12.09
C VAL A 56 -11.76 -2.83 12.68
N LYS A 57 -12.94 -2.72 12.06
CA LYS A 57 -14.13 -3.47 12.51
C LYS A 57 -13.92 -4.98 12.39
N LEU A 58 -13.33 -5.47 11.31
CA LEU A 58 -13.00 -6.88 11.14
C LEU A 58 -11.98 -7.36 12.19
N ALA A 59 -10.98 -6.54 12.49
CA ALA A 59 -10.02 -6.83 13.56
C ALA A 59 -10.72 -6.93 14.93
N ALA A 60 -11.64 -6.02 15.24
CA ALA A 60 -12.41 -6.06 16.47
C ALA A 60 -13.33 -7.30 16.56
N LEU A 61 -13.97 -7.68 15.45
CA LEU A 61 -14.82 -8.89 15.40
C LEU A 61 -14.02 -10.19 15.47
N SER A 62 -12.75 -10.18 15.14
CA SER A 62 -11.88 -11.37 15.16
C SER A 62 -11.18 -11.59 16.50
N GLN A 63 -11.46 -10.77 17.51
CA GLN A 63 -10.86 -10.89 18.84
C GLN A 63 -11.13 -12.25 19.48
N GLY A 64 -10.10 -12.87 20.05
CA GLY A 64 -10.15 -14.22 20.60
C GLY A 64 -10.15 -15.34 19.56
N GLY A 65 -10.19 -15.01 18.27
CA GLY A 65 -10.16 -15.99 17.19
C GLY A 65 -8.75 -16.27 16.66
N GLU A 66 -8.62 -17.34 15.90
CA GLU A 66 -7.34 -17.74 15.30
C GLU A 66 -6.74 -16.71 14.34
N LEU A 67 -7.59 -15.89 13.72
CA LEU A 67 -7.20 -14.87 12.73
C LEU A 67 -7.04 -13.47 13.32
N GLU A 68 -7.24 -13.30 14.61
CA GLU A 68 -7.14 -12.00 15.30
C GLU A 68 -5.86 -11.25 14.94
N LYS A 69 -4.72 -11.93 15.05
CA LYS A 69 -3.42 -11.32 14.78
C LYS A 69 -3.26 -10.88 13.32
N THR A 70 -3.83 -11.64 12.40
CA THR A 70 -3.80 -11.32 10.96
C THR A 70 -4.66 -10.09 10.67
N TRP A 71 -5.88 -10.03 11.21
CA TRP A 71 -6.79 -8.91 11.01
C TRP A 71 -6.27 -7.63 11.67
N ASN A 72 -5.67 -7.73 12.86
CA ASN A 72 -5.03 -6.59 13.51
C ASN A 72 -3.89 -6.00 12.65
N MET A 73 -3.07 -6.85 12.03
CA MET A 73 -2.01 -6.38 11.15
C MET A 73 -2.57 -5.74 9.87
N ILE A 74 -3.62 -6.31 9.28
CA ILE A 74 -4.30 -5.74 8.11
C ILE A 74 -4.92 -4.39 8.46
N ALA A 75 -5.53 -4.25 9.64
CA ALA A 75 -6.09 -2.99 10.11
C ALA A 75 -5.01 -1.90 10.25
N ILE A 76 -3.84 -2.22 10.80
CA ILE A 76 -2.71 -1.28 10.90
C ILE A 76 -2.28 -0.82 9.51
N VAL A 77 -2.10 -1.74 8.55
CA VAL A 77 -1.72 -1.41 7.17
C VAL A 77 -2.76 -0.50 6.51
N ALA A 78 -4.05 -0.80 6.69
CA ALA A 78 -5.14 -0.01 6.12
C ALA A 78 -5.20 1.42 6.70
N VAL A 79 -4.96 1.57 8.01
CA VAL A 79 -4.90 2.89 8.65
C VAL A 79 -3.70 3.70 8.14
N ILE A 80 -2.52 3.08 8.01
CA ILE A 80 -1.33 3.76 7.47
C ILE A 80 -1.57 4.18 6.03
N PHE A 81 -2.22 3.33 5.22
CA PHE A 81 -2.60 3.67 3.86
C PHE A 81 -3.55 4.87 3.82
N ALA A 82 -4.57 4.92 4.68
CA ALA A 82 -5.47 6.07 4.76
C ALA A 82 -4.75 7.38 5.13
N ILE A 83 -3.73 7.32 6.01
CA ILE A 83 -2.89 8.47 6.36
C ILE A 83 -2.06 8.92 5.15
N LEU A 84 -1.51 7.98 4.39
CA LEU A 84 -0.74 8.26 3.18
C LEU A 84 -1.61 8.96 2.12
N GLU A 85 -2.82 8.44 1.86
CA GLU A 85 -3.79 9.04 0.94
C GLU A 85 -4.26 10.44 1.42
N ALA A 86 -4.45 10.62 2.74
CA ALA A 86 -4.77 11.93 3.30
C ALA A 86 -3.65 12.95 3.05
N TYR A 87 -2.40 12.54 3.24
CA TYR A 87 -1.26 13.40 2.93
C TYR A 87 -1.16 13.71 1.43
N GLY A 88 -1.35 12.71 0.56
CA GLY A 88 -1.37 12.89 -0.90
C GLY A 88 -2.42 13.92 -1.33
N THR A 89 -3.65 13.77 -0.83
CA THR A 89 -4.75 14.71 -1.10
C THR A 89 -4.45 16.13 -0.62
N LEU A 90 -3.88 16.30 0.60
CA LEU A 90 -3.51 17.63 1.11
C LEU A 90 -2.39 18.26 0.29
N LYS A 91 -1.44 17.47 -0.20
CA LYS A 91 -0.36 17.91 -1.10
C LYS A 91 -0.91 18.32 -2.46
N GLY A 92 -1.81 17.53 -3.05
CA GLY A 92 -2.47 17.83 -4.32
C GLY A 92 -3.31 19.11 -4.27
N LEU A 93 -3.98 19.38 -3.15
CA LEU A 93 -4.70 20.63 -2.89
C LEU A 93 -3.79 21.81 -2.53
N MET A 94 -2.47 21.62 -2.57
CA MET A 94 -1.46 22.64 -2.20
C MET A 94 -1.59 23.19 -0.77
N LEU A 95 -2.29 22.48 0.12
CA LEU A 95 -2.48 22.90 1.51
C LEU A 95 -1.27 22.57 2.39
N VAL A 96 -0.55 21.52 2.07
CA VAL A 96 0.65 21.08 2.80
C VAL A 96 1.70 20.59 1.81
N HIS A 97 2.92 21.10 1.93
CA HIS A 97 4.04 20.58 1.15
C HIS A 97 5.25 20.37 2.06
N VAL A 98 5.53 19.12 2.40
CA VAL A 98 6.72 18.71 3.13
C VAL A 98 7.54 17.81 2.21
N GLY A 99 8.70 18.31 1.76
CA GLY A 99 9.58 17.55 0.86
C GLY A 99 9.99 16.20 1.49
N GLY A 100 9.86 15.13 0.73
CA GLY A 100 10.26 13.78 1.15
C GLY A 100 9.32 13.07 2.14
N LEU A 101 8.29 13.74 2.69
CA LEU A 101 7.37 13.11 3.63
C LEU A 101 6.55 12.00 2.97
N GLY A 102 6.10 12.21 1.74
CA GLY A 102 5.39 11.18 0.96
C GLY A 102 6.24 9.92 0.80
N ASP A 103 7.49 10.07 0.38
CA ASP A 103 8.41 8.96 0.14
C ASP A 103 8.68 8.16 1.42
N ILE A 104 8.82 8.87 2.57
CA ILE A 104 8.99 8.23 3.87
C ILE A 104 7.73 7.44 4.27
N LEU A 105 6.54 8.02 4.08
CA LEU A 105 5.27 7.36 4.39
C LEU A 105 5.07 6.13 3.50
N GLU A 106 5.36 6.22 2.21
CA GLU A 106 5.32 5.10 1.27
C GLU A 106 6.29 3.98 1.66
N LEU A 107 7.51 4.34 2.06
CA LEU A 107 8.49 3.37 2.54
C LEU A 107 8.00 2.64 3.79
N ILE A 108 7.48 3.38 4.79
CA ILE A 108 6.92 2.81 6.01
C ILE A 108 5.74 1.88 5.68
N PHE A 109 4.82 2.33 4.84
CA PHE A 109 3.68 1.53 4.37
C PHE A 109 4.16 0.24 3.70
N GLY A 110 5.10 0.34 2.76
CA GLY A 110 5.66 -0.80 2.04
C GLY A 110 6.32 -1.83 2.96
N LEU A 111 7.11 -1.38 3.94
CA LEU A 111 7.77 -2.26 4.91
C LEU A 111 6.76 -2.99 5.81
N ILE A 112 5.74 -2.28 6.30
CA ILE A 112 4.71 -2.88 7.16
C ILE A 112 3.84 -3.84 6.35
N LEU A 113 3.49 -3.49 5.13
CA LEU A 113 2.75 -4.36 4.22
C LEU A 113 3.53 -5.64 3.92
N LEU A 114 4.81 -5.53 3.57
CA LEU A 114 5.70 -6.67 3.31
C LEU A 114 5.79 -7.59 4.54
N TYR A 115 6.00 -7.02 5.72
CA TYR A 115 6.02 -7.78 6.97
C TYR A 115 4.69 -8.50 7.24
N THR A 116 3.56 -7.81 7.02
CA THR A 116 2.21 -8.37 7.20
C THR A 116 1.99 -9.57 6.28
N VAL A 117 2.29 -9.43 4.99
CA VAL A 117 2.15 -10.50 3.99
C VAL A 117 3.06 -11.69 4.32
N TYR A 118 4.31 -11.43 4.67
CA TYR A 118 5.27 -12.47 5.06
C TYR A 118 4.76 -13.26 6.27
N LYS A 119 4.31 -12.57 7.33
CA LYS A 119 3.82 -13.20 8.54
C LYS A 119 2.53 -13.99 8.32
N THR A 120 1.58 -13.41 7.58
CA THR A 120 0.32 -14.08 7.23
C THR A 120 0.60 -15.37 6.44
N ARG A 121 1.49 -15.29 5.43
CA ARG A 121 1.92 -16.46 4.67
C ARG A 121 2.51 -17.56 5.57
N LYS A 122 3.41 -17.18 6.51
CA LYS A 122 4.01 -18.14 7.45
C LYS A 122 2.97 -18.83 8.31
N THR A 123 2.01 -18.06 8.85
CA THR A 123 0.92 -18.60 9.69
C THR A 123 0.04 -19.55 8.91
N LEU A 124 -0.35 -19.19 7.68
CA LEU A 124 -1.17 -20.05 6.81
C LEU A 124 -0.45 -21.35 6.45
N LEU A 125 0.85 -21.26 6.10
CA LEU A 125 1.63 -22.47 5.77
C LEU A 125 1.79 -23.41 6.97
N GLN A 126 2.00 -22.88 8.18
CA GLN A 126 2.08 -23.71 9.40
C GLN A 126 0.77 -24.45 9.66
N LYS A 127 -0.38 -23.78 9.48
CA LYS A 127 -1.71 -24.42 9.62
C LYS A 127 -1.95 -25.50 8.57
N MET A 128 -1.57 -25.26 7.32
CA MET A 128 -1.73 -26.24 6.23
C MET A 128 -0.84 -27.47 6.41
N LEU A 129 0.29 -27.34 7.08
CA LEU A 129 1.26 -28.41 7.34
C LEU A 129 1.02 -29.13 8.68
N GLY A 130 -0.01 -28.75 9.42
CA GLY A 130 -0.36 -29.37 10.71
C GLY A 130 0.68 -29.17 11.82
N LYS A 131 1.42 -28.05 11.74
CA LYS A 131 2.44 -27.67 12.73
C LYS A 131 2.00 -26.44 13.53
#